data_08e3f0f4280623585f7b113762c63cf2
#
_entry.id   08e3f0f4280623585f7b113762c63cf2
#
_cell.length_a   1.000
_cell.length_b   1.000
_cell.length_c   1.000
_cell.angle_alpha   90.00
_cell.angle_beta   90.00
_cell.angle_gamma   90.00
#
_symmetry.space_group_name_H-M   'P 1'
#
loop_
_entity.id
_entity.type
_entity.pdbx_description
1 polymer ?
#
loop_
_entity_poly.entity_id
_entity_poly.type
_entity_poly.pdbx_seq_one_letter_code
_entity_poly.pdbx_strand_id
1 'polypeptide(L)'
;LEKGENDDDPEYAATHADYQNAKVNGPNAPKQTPVASSDAAATVAAREKLAAPLGLKALPAGSAVDQNAFAVSREFAQKNNLKSLSDLGKSGLKVKIAAGDECAVRPFCAPGLEKTYGISVSGIDPKGVGTPQAKQAVKDGVDQLVLTTTTDATLDAYGLVLLEDDKKLQNADNVLPVVNAKDAGTPEVAAALDPLTKALTTADLVELNRKVDAERAKPADVAKAYLDSKGLLKKQ
;
A
#
# COMPACT_ATOMS: atom_id res chain seq x y z
N LEU A 1 -0.56 -12.04 -17.06
CA LEU A 1 -1.70 -11.35 -17.66
C LEU A 1 -1.48 -11.05 -19.14
N GLU A 2 -0.52 -10.21 -19.52
CA GLU A 2 -0.30 -9.77 -20.90
C GLU A 2 0.00 -10.93 -21.87
N LYS A 3 0.64 -12.00 -21.40
CA LYS A 3 0.94 -13.20 -22.20
C LYS A 3 -0.17 -14.25 -22.17
N GLY A 4 -1.28 -14.00 -21.46
CA GLY A 4 -2.37 -14.95 -21.32
C GLY A 4 -2.05 -16.18 -20.45
N GLU A 5 -1.03 -16.07 -19.57
CA GLU A 5 -0.70 -17.15 -18.62
C GLU A 5 -1.67 -17.14 -17.42
N ASN A 6 -2.20 -15.95 -17.08
CA ASN A 6 -3.25 -15.72 -16.09
C ASN A 6 -4.33 -14.84 -16.72
N ASP A 7 -5.57 -15.01 -16.30
CA ASP A 7 -6.73 -14.26 -16.82
C ASP A 7 -7.02 -13.00 -16.02
N ASP A 8 -6.71 -13.00 -14.72
CA ASP A 8 -6.88 -11.89 -13.79
C ASP A 8 -5.74 -11.84 -12.77
N ASP A 9 -5.53 -10.66 -12.17
CA ASP A 9 -4.57 -10.42 -11.10
C ASP A 9 -5.06 -9.27 -10.20
N PRO A 10 -5.00 -9.39 -8.89
CA PRO A 10 -5.18 -8.26 -7.99
C PRO A 10 -3.95 -7.35 -8.07
N GLU A 11 -4.19 -6.06 -8.26
CA GLU A 11 -3.13 -5.07 -8.44
C GLU A 11 -3.36 -3.84 -7.56
N TYR A 12 -2.32 -3.04 -7.43
CA TYR A 12 -2.31 -1.77 -6.71
C TYR A 12 -2.36 -0.61 -7.72
N ALA A 13 -3.32 0.28 -7.56
CA ALA A 13 -3.63 1.29 -8.58
C ALA A 13 -2.41 2.14 -8.99
N ALA A 14 -1.71 2.72 -8.02
CA ALA A 14 -0.58 3.61 -8.29
C ALA A 14 0.69 2.85 -8.69
N THR A 15 1.02 1.79 -7.97
CA THR A 15 2.20 0.96 -8.26
C THR A 15 2.13 0.35 -9.65
N HIS A 16 0.97 -0.19 -10.03
CA HIS A 16 0.79 -0.75 -11.37
C HIS A 16 0.75 0.33 -12.46
N ALA A 17 0.18 1.52 -12.18
CA ALA A 17 0.24 2.64 -13.12
C ALA A 17 1.69 3.06 -13.42
N ASP A 18 2.54 3.16 -12.42
CA ASP A 18 3.96 3.50 -12.58
C ASP A 18 4.73 2.41 -13.32
N TYR A 19 4.44 1.13 -13.04
CA TYR A 19 5.02 0.01 -13.79
C TYR A 19 4.67 0.08 -15.28
N GLN A 20 3.39 0.29 -15.61
CA GLN A 20 2.95 0.40 -17.00
C GLN A 20 3.50 1.65 -17.69
N ASN A 21 3.58 2.78 -16.96
CA ASN A 21 4.20 4.00 -17.46
C ASN A 21 5.67 3.77 -17.83
N ALA A 22 6.42 3.10 -16.96
CA ALA A 22 7.81 2.74 -17.26
C ALA A 22 7.93 1.81 -18.48
N LYS A 23 7.00 0.89 -18.65
CA LYS A 23 7.00 -0.07 -19.75
C LYS A 23 6.67 0.56 -21.11
N VAL A 24 5.68 1.46 -21.13
CA VAL A 24 5.19 2.10 -22.37
C VAL A 24 6.07 3.30 -22.76
N ASN A 25 6.47 4.12 -21.80
CA ASN A 25 7.12 5.41 -22.02
C ASN A 25 8.61 5.43 -21.63
N GLY A 26 9.14 4.29 -21.16
CA GLY A 26 10.54 4.12 -20.77
C GLY A 26 10.76 4.17 -19.24
N PRO A 27 11.89 3.62 -18.76
CA PRO A 27 12.13 3.34 -17.33
C PRO A 27 12.17 4.59 -16.44
N ASN A 28 12.38 5.76 -17.02
CA ASN A 28 12.41 7.03 -16.28
C ASN A 28 11.05 7.77 -16.30
N ALA A 29 10.07 7.28 -17.06
CA ALA A 29 8.78 7.94 -17.21
C ALA A 29 8.04 8.16 -15.86
N PRO A 30 8.04 7.24 -14.88
CA PRO A 30 7.40 7.49 -13.59
C PRO A 30 7.97 8.70 -12.83
N LYS A 31 9.24 9.04 -13.07
CA LYS A 31 9.88 10.23 -12.46
C LYS A 31 9.66 11.51 -13.27
N GLN A 32 9.66 11.42 -14.59
CA GLN A 32 9.60 12.57 -15.51
C GLN A 32 8.17 12.99 -15.83
N THR A 33 7.29 12.00 -16.00
CA THR A 33 5.87 12.18 -16.34
C THR A 33 5.04 11.24 -15.47
N PRO A 34 4.94 11.50 -14.14
CA PRO A 34 4.20 10.61 -13.24
C PRO A 34 2.71 10.55 -13.63
N VAL A 35 2.16 9.36 -13.58
CA VAL A 35 0.73 9.09 -13.81
C VAL A 35 0.02 8.69 -12.53
N ALA A 36 0.76 8.13 -11.58
CA ALA A 36 0.28 7.82 -10.25
C ALA A 36 0.22 9.09 -9.38
N SER A 37 -0.80 9.17 -8.54
CA SER A 37 -1.01 10.27 -7.60
C SER A 37 -1.74 9.79 -6.34
N SER A 38 -1.95 10.69 -5.40
CA SER A 38 -2.81 10.43 -4.22
C SER A 38 -4.31 10.43 -4.54
N ASP A 39 -4.70 10.77 -5.78
CA ASP A 39 -6.07 10.66 -6.29
C ASP A 39 -6.24 9.31 -6.99
N ALA A 40 -6.97 8.39 -6.34
CA ALA A 40 -7.22 7.05 -6.85
C ALA A 40 -7.96 7.06 -8.20
N ALA A 41 -8.96 7.91 -8.36
CA ALA A 41 -9.76 7.97 -9.59
C ALA A 41 -8.92 8.47 -10.77
N ALA A 42 -8.15 9.54 -10.56
CA ALA A 42 -7.23 10.06 -11.58
C ALA A 42 -6.15 9.04 -11.95
N THR A 43 -5.60 8.34 -10.97
CA THR A 43 -4.59 7.28 -11.17
C THR A 43 -5.15 6.10 -11.98
N VAL A 44 -6.34 5.60 -11.64
CA VAL A 44 -7.01 4.52 -12.39
C VAL A 44 -7.30 4.95 -13.82
N ALA A 45 -7.83 6.17 -14.04
CA ALA A 45 -8.12 6.69 -15.37
C ALA A 45 -6.86 6.87 -16.24
N ALA A 46 -5.75 7.34 -15.67
CA ALA A 46 -4.47 7.44 -16.37
C ALA A 46 -3.91 6.06 -16.72
N ARG A 47 -4.03 5.12 -15.78
CA ARG A 47 -3.60 3.74 -15.95
C ARG A 47 -4.34 3.02 -17.09
N GLU A 48 -5.66 3.20 -17.22
CA GLU A 48 -6.43 2.57 -18.32
C GLU A 48 -5.87 2.89 -19.70
N LYS A 49 -5.42 4.13 -19.89
CA LYS A 49 -4.80 4.56 -21.15
C LYS A 49 -3.49 3.83 -21.44
N LEU A 50 -2.76 3.44 -20.42
CA LEU A 50 -1.50 2.67 -20.52
C LEU A 50 -1.77 1.17 -20.65
N ALA A 51 -2.83 0.67 -20.04
CA ALA A 51 -3.19 -0.76 -20.03
C ALA A 51 -3.79 -1.24 -21.35
N ALA A 52 -4.62 -0.43 -21.98
CA ALA A 52 -5.34 -0.81 -23.20
C ALA A 52 -4.42 -1.30 -24.35
N PRO A 53 -3.30 -0.62 -24.69
CA PRO A 53 -2.36 -1.11 -25.69
C PRO A 53 -1.68 -2.43 -25.34
N LEU A 54 -1.66 -2.79 -24.04
CA LEU A 54 -1.10 -4.04 -23.53
C LEU A 54 -2.12 -5.18 -23.46
N GLY A 55 -3.34 -4.95 -23.95
CA GLY A 55 -4.42 -5.94 -23.88
C GLY A 55 -4.96 -6.17 -22.49
N LEU A 56 -4.78 -5.20 -21.57
CA LEU A 56 -5.24 -5.26 -20.20
C LEU A 56 -6.42 -4.32 -19.95
N LYS A 57 -7.29 -4.70 -19.03
CA LYS A 57 -8.42 -3.89 -18.56
C LYS A 57 -8.43 -3.85 -17.03
N ALA A 58 -8.50 -2.66 -16.45
CA ALA A 58 -8.77 -2.50 -15.04
C ALA A 58 -10.27 -2.56 -14.78
N LEU A 59 -10.66 -3.27 -13.75
CA LEU A 59 -12.00 -3.15 -13.18
C LEU A 59 -12.02 -2.03 -12.12
N PRO A 60 -13.19 -1.57 -11.66
CA PRO A 60 -13.27 -0.51 -10.66
C PRO A 60 -12.45 -0.81 -9.41
N ALA A 61 -11.75 0.19 -8.91
CA ALA A 61 -10.99 0.08 -7.67
C ALA A 61 -11.93 0.04 -6.46
N GLY A 62 -11.57 -0.75 -5.45
CA GLY A 62 -12.23 -0.80 -4.16
C GLY A 62 -11.80 0.32 -3.22
N SER A 63 -12.38 0.33 -2.02
CA SER A 63 -11.95 1.21 -0.92
C SER A 63 -10.74 0.68 -0.14
N ALA A 64 -10.39 -0.59 -0.32
CA ALA A 64 -9.22 -1.19 0.31
C ALA A 64 -7.94 -0.55 -0.26
N VAL A 65 -7.06 -0.11 0.65
CA VAL A 65 -5.78 0.52 0.33
C VAL A 65 -4.67 -0.25 1.00
N ASP A 66 -3.63 -0.57 0.25
CA ASP A 66 -2.38 -1.12 0.75
C ASP A 66 -1.21 -0.29 0.22
N GLN A 67 -0.91 0.77 0.94
CA GLN A 67 0.12 1.73 0.56
C GLN A 67 1.20 1.86 1.64
N ASN A 68 2.33 2.44 1.28
CA ASN A 68 3.35 2.77 2.25
C ASN A 68 2.78 3.65 3.37
N ALA A 69 3.23 3.37 4.60
CA ALA A 69 2.84 4.10 5.79
C ALA A 69 4.02 4.21 6.75
N PHE A 70 3.92 5.12 7.72
CA PHE A 70 4.94 5.31 8.74
C PHE A 70 4.37 5.06 10.13
N ALA A 71 5.09 4.29 10.92
CA ALA A 71 4.71 3.99 12.30
C ALA A 71 5.79 4.42 13.28
N VAL A 72 5.34 4.75 14.49
CA VAL A 72 6.17 5.08 15.66
C VAL A 72 5.79 4.19 16.83
N SER A 73 6.59 4.14 17.91
CA SER A 73 6.15 3.47 19.13
C SER A 73 4.99 4.24 19.77
N ARG A 74 4.06 3.51 20.41
CA ARG A 74 2.91 4.12 21.14
C ARG A 74 3.39 5.07 22.22
N GLU A 75 4.47 4.71 22.92
CA GLU A 75 5.07 5.56 23.94
C GLU A 75 5.58 6.87 23.35
N PHE A 76 6.32 6.80 22.21
CA PHE A 76 6.81 8.00 21.52
C PHE A 76 5.67 8.87 21.01
N ALA A 77 4.61 8.26 20.44
CA ALA A 77 3.42 8.98 20.00
C ALA A 77 2.70 9.69 21.17
N GLN A 78 2.47 9.00 22.27
CA GLN A 78 1.80 9.56 23.45
C GLN A 78 2.61 10.68 24.09
N LYS A 79 3.91 10.46 24.32
CA LYS A 79 4.82 11.45 24.93
C LYS A 79 4.87 12.76 24.15
N ASN A 80 4.78 12.70 22.82
CA ASN A 80 4.92 13.84 21.91
C ASN A 80 3.59 14.28 21.29
N ASN A 81 2.46 13.71 21.70
CA ASN A 81 1.11 14.00 21.18
C ASN A 81 1.00 13.85 19.65
N LEU A 82 1.61 12.79 19.09
CA LEU A 82 1.62 12.54 17.65
C LEU A 82 0.43 11.67 17.24
N LYS A 83 -0.31 12.11 16.22
CA LYS A 83 -1.38 11.36 15.54
C LYS A 83 -1.14 11.31 14.03
N SER A 84 -0.51 12.32 13.47
CA SER A 84 -0.27 12.46 12.05
C SER A 84 1.20 12.78 11.74
N LEU A 85 1.58 12.65 10.47
CA LEU A 85 2.88 13.09 9.98
C LEU A 85 3.05 14.61 10.12
N SER A 86 1.96 15.39 10.02
CA SER A 86 1.99 16.83 10.31
C SER A 86 2.33 17.14 11.76
N ASP A 87 1.85 16.33 12.72
CA ASP A 87 2.19 16.53 14.13
C ASP A 87 3.69 16.27 14.36
N LEU A 88 4.22 15.21 13.74
CA LEU A 88 5.64 14.90 13.82
C LEU A 88 6.50 16.03 13.22
N GLY A 89 6.11 16.59 12.07
CA GLY A 89 6.80 17.72 11.46
C GLY A 89 6.78 18.96 12.35
N LYS A 90 5.62 19.31 12.95
CA LYS A 90 5.48 20.44 13.86
C LYS A 90 6.24 20.28 15.17
N SER A 91 6.48 19.05 15.60
CA SER A 91 7.18 18.77 16.85
C SER A 91 8.66 19.19 16.84
N GLY A 92 9.27 19.36 15.66
CA GLY A 92 10.69 19.67 15.50
C GLY A 92 11.63 18.54 15.93
N LEU A 93 11.10 17.37 16.23
CA LEU A 93 11.90 16.21 16.62
C LEU A 93 12.71 15.70 15.43
N LYS A 94 13.95 15.31 15.70
CA LYS A 94 14.78 14.60 14.72
C LYS A 94 14.46 13.12 14.80
N VAL A 95 14.21 12.50 13.63
CA VAL A 95 13.88 11.08 13.54
C VAL A 95 14.88 10.33 12.66
N LYS A 96 15.26 9.16 13.09
CA LYS A 96 15.95 8.18 12.27
C LYS A 96 14.91 7.15 11.81
N ILE A 97 14.97 6.75 10.53
CA ILE A 97 13.95 5.92 9.91
C ILE A 97 14.52 4.51 9.66
N ALA A 98 13.89 3.50 10.24
CA ALA A 98 14.10 2.11 9.86
C ALA A 98 13.34 1.82 8.55
N ALA A 99 14.06 1.57 7.45
CA ALA A 99 13.51 1.38 6.11
C ALA A 99 14.47 0.63 5.20
N GLY A 100 14.18 0.52 3.91
CA GLY A 100 15.16 0.12 2.90
C GLY A 100 16.14 1.26 2.58
N ASP A 101 17.32 0.92 2.04
CA ASP A 101 18.36 1.90 1.66
C ASP A 101 17.83 2.98 0.71
N GLU A 102 16.93 2.60 -0.18
CA GLU A 102 16.33 3.48 -1.17
C GLU A 102 15.49 4.61 -0.56
N CYS A 103 15.09 4.51 0.70
CA CYS A 103 14.30 5.53 1.41
C CYS A 103 15.00 6.89 1.42
N ALA A 104 16.33 6.91 1.46
CA ALA A 104 17.13 8.14 1.45
C ALA A 104 16.90 9.01 0.20
N VAL A 105 16.49 8.40 -0.93
CA VAL A 105 16.36 9.08 -2.23
C VAL A 105 14.96 8.97 -2.84
N ARG A 106 14.09 8.15 -2.28
CA ARG A 106 12.71 7.97 -2.78
C ARG A 106 11.84 9.19 -2.46
N PRO A 107 11.11 9.75 -3.45
CA PRO A 107 10.25 10.92 -3.25
C PRO A 107 9.18 10.75 -2.18
N PHE A 108 8.69 9.52 -1.98
CA PHE A 108 7.64 9.17 -1.00
C PHE A 108 8.20 8.68 0.35
N CYS A 109 9.51 8.84 0.59
CA CYS A 109 10.17 8.49 1.85
C CYS A 109 10.87 9.73 2.44
N ALA A 110 12.14 9.68 2.82
CA ALA A 110 12.81 10.79 3.49
C ALA A 110 12.65 12.15 2.77
N PRO A 111 12.92 12.29 1.45
CA PRO A 111 12.73 13.57 0.77
C PRO A 111 11.28 14.08 0.81
N GLY A 112 10.31 13.19 0.72
CA GLY A 112 8.89 13.54 0.80
C GLY A 112 8.46 13.97 2.19
N LEU A 113 8.91 13.26 3.22
CA LEU A 113 8.66 13.60 4.62
C LEU A 113 9.23 14.98 4.97
N GLU A 114 10.45 15.27 4.53
CA GLU A 114 11.08 16.57 4.74
C GLU A 114 10.34 17.69 4.00
N LYS A 115 10.08 17.51 2.70
CA LYS A 115 9.46 18.52 1.85
C LYS A 115 8.01 18.80 2.21
N THR A 116 7.21 17.75 2.46
CA THR A 116 5.76 17.86 2.64
C THR A 116 5.38 18.19 4.08
N TYR A 117 6.07 17.58 5.03
CA TYR A 117 5.74 17.66 6.44
C TYR A 117 6.72 18.47 7.27
N GLY A 118 7.91 18.80 6.72
CA GLY A 118 8.98 19.47 7.48
C GLY A 118 9.61 18.55 8.54
N ILE A 119 9.48 17.24 8.39
CA ILE A 119 10.06 16.27 9.33
C ILE A 119 11.59 16.29 9.20
N SER A 120 12.30 16.43 10.31
CA SER A 120 13.76 16.42 10.33
C SER A 120 14.28 15.00 10.35
N VAL A 121 14.69 14.47 9.18
CA VAL A 121 15.25 13.12 9.06
C VAL A 121 16.75 13.16 9.36
N SER A 122 17.18 12.45 10.40
CA SER A 122 18.60 12.39 10.80
C SER A 122 19.39 11.28 10.12
N GLY A 123 18.71 10.34 9.49
CA GLY A 123 19.31 9.22 8.75
C GLY A 123 18.36 8.07 8.51
N ILE A 124 18.79 7.13 7.68
CA ILE A 124 18.10 5.87 7.40
C ILE A 124 18.88 4.73 8.05
N ASP A 125 18.16 3.85 8.74
CA ASP A 125 18.70 2.57 9.21
C ASP A 125 18.23 1.46 8.25
N PRO A 126 19.12 0.82 7.49
CA PRO A 126 18.76 -0.11 6.42
C PRO A 126 18.31 -1.46 6.97
N LYS A 127 17.12 -1.51 7.52
CA LYS A 127 16.51 -2.72 8.09
C LYS A 127 15.37 -3.31 7.24
N GLY A 128 15.14 -2.75 6.04
CA GLY A 128 14.04 -3.14 5.16
C GLY A 128 12.70 -2.52 5.55
N VAL A 129 11.70 -2.67 4.65
CA VAL A 129 10.36 -2.11 4.85
C VAL A 129 9.52 -3.08 5.68
N GLY A 130 8.98 -2.62 6.80
CA GLY A 130 8.06 -3.38 7.65
C GLY A 130 8.63 -4.70 8.21
N THR A 131 9.95 -4.90 8.17
CA THR A 131 10.55 -6.13 8.67
C THR A 131 10.47 -6.23 10.20
N PRO A 132 10.52 -7.44 10.77
CA PRO A 132 10.61 -7.61 12.23
C PRO A 132 11.76 -6.82 12.85
N GLN A 133 12.93 -6.75 12.17
CA GLN A 133 14.11 -6.02 12.63
C GLN A 133 13.87 -4.51 12.65
N ALA A 134 13.22 -3.96 11.62
CA ALA A 134 12.87 -2.54 11.55
C ALA A 134 11.88 -2.15 12.66
N LYS A 135 10.82 -2.95 12.85
CA LYS A 135 9.83 -2.73 13.91
C LYS A 135 10.44 -2.85 15.31
N GLN A 136 11.32 -3.83 15.51
CA GLN A 136 12.00 -4.00 16.80
C GLN A 136 12.89 -2.80 17.13
N ALA A 137 13.62 -2.25 16.15
CA ALA A 137 14.46 -1.07 16.35
C ALA A 137 13.66 0.15 16.82
N VAL A 138 12.43 0.34 16.31
CA VAL A 138 11.55 1.43 16.76
C VAL A 138 10.95 1.13 18.14
N LYS A 139 10.58 -0.12 18.41
CA LYS A 139 10.14 -0.54 19.75
C LYS A 139 11.20 -0.26 20.82
N ASP A 140 12.46 -0.54 20.50
CA ASP A 140 13.59 -0.38 21.43
C ASP A 140 14.10 1.07 21.50
N GLY A 141 13.51 2.01 20.72
CA GLY A 141 13.88 3.41 20.67
C GLY A 141 15.20 3.73 19.96
N VAL A 142 15.79 2.74 19.27
CA VAL A 142 16.99 2.92 18.42
C VAL A 142 16.67 3.83 17.23
N ASP A 143 15.53 3.58 16.61
CA ASP A 143 14.96 4.40 15.57
C ASP A 143 13.61 4.98 16.07
N GLN A 144 13.17 6.10 15.50
CA GLN A 144 11.92 6.74 15.91
C GLN A 144 10.78 6.43 14.97
N LEU A 145 11.08 6.13 13.70
CA LEU A 145 10.09 5.93 12.65
C LEU A 145 10.41 4.66 11.87
N VAL A 146 9.41 3.88 11.51
CA VAL A 146 9.56 2.75 10.57
C VAL A 146 8.69 2.97 9.34
N LEU A 147 9.24 2.70 8.17
CA LEU A 147 8.48 2.56 6.93
C LEU A 147 7.86 1.16 6.90
N THR A 148 6.54 1.12 6.76
CA THR A 148 5.73 -0.10 6.69
C THR A 148 4.58 0.10 5.69
N THR A 149 3.48 -0.66 5.81
CA THR A 149 2.27 -0.49 5.00
C THR A 149 1.03 -0.27 5.85
N THR A 150 -0.03 0.27 5.25
CA THR A 150 -1.33 0.48 5.90
C THR A 150 -2.00 -0.83 6.32
N THR A 151 -1.57 -1.96 5.77
CA THR A 151 -2.11 -3.30 6.04
C THR A 151 -1.20 -4.16 6.93
N ASP A 152 -0.12 -3.58 7.52
CA ASP A 152 0.77 -4.31 8.44
C ASP A 152 0.03 -4.72 9.72
N ALA A 153 -0.34 -5.98 9.79
CA ALA A 153 -1.10 -6.56 10.89
C ALA A 153 -0.28 -6.84 12.15
N THR A 154 1.03 -6.62 12.10
CA THR A 154 1.94 -6.99 13.20
C THR A 154 2.35 -5.81 14.08
N LEU A 155 1.96 -4.58 13.74
CA LEU A 155 2.34 -3.37 14.48
C LEU A 155 2.02 -3.44 15.97
N ASP A 156 0.85 -3.98 16.32
CA ASP A 156 0.41 -4.14 17.70
C ASP A 156 1.36 -5.03 18.53
N ALA A 157 1.90 -6.09 17.95
CA ALA A 157 2.85 -6.99 18.61
C ALA A 157 4.17 -6.29 18.97
N TYR A 158 4.51 -5.23 18.25
CA TYR A 158 5.69 -4.39 18.52
C TYR A 158 5.34 -3.12 19.31
N GLY A 159 4.06 -2.92 19.68
CA GLY A 159 3.63 -1.69 20.37
C GLY A 159 3.74 -0.45 19.50
N LEU A 160 3.61 -0.59 18.19
CA LEU A 160 3.69 0.49 17.22
C LEU A 160 2.29 0.99 16.84
N VAL A 161 2.23 2.20 16.29
CA VAL A 161 1.03 2.84 15.77
C VAL A 161 1.36 3.65 14.52
N LEU A 162 0.50 3.56 13.50
CA LEU A 162 0.62 4.37 12.30
C LEU A 162 0.38 5.85 12.61
N LEU A 163 1.15 6.72 11.96
CA LEU A 163 0.84 8.14 11.84
C LEU A 163 0.01 8.37 10.56
N GLU A 164 -1.03 9.18 10.67
CA GLU A 164 -1.87 9.54 9.53
C GLU A 164 -1.07 10.36 8.51
N ASP A 165 -1.16 9.96 7.23
CA ASP A 165 -0.62 10.72 6.08
C ASP A 165 -1.62 11.83 5.68
N ASP A 166 -1.84 12.81 6.57
CA ASP A 166 -2.88 13.85 6.49
C ASP A 166 -2.70 14.84 5.33
N LYS A 167 -1.51 14.89 4.71
CA LYS A 167 -1.27 15.67 3.49
C LYS A 167 -1.13 14.81 2.23
N LYS A 168 -1.44 13.52 2.33
CA LYS A 168 -1.47 12.57 1.21
C LYS A 168 -0.15 12.55 0.42
N LEU A 169 0.96 12.34 1.12
CA LEU A 169 2.28 12.16 0.50
C LEU A 169 2.32 10.90 -0.36
N GLN A 170 1.70 9.82 0.13
CA GLN A 170 1.71 8.54 -0.57
C GLN A 170 0.75 8.54 -1.75
N ASN A 171 1.11 7.82 -2.80
CA ASN A 171 0.21 7.55 -3.91
C ASN A 171 -0.91 6.61 -3.47
N ALA A 172 -2.07 6.71 -4.14
CA ALA A 172 -3.24 5.90 -3.83
C ALA A 172 -3.10 4.48 -4.39
N ASP A 173 -2.67 3.54 -3.56
CA ASP A 173 -2.59 2.12 -3.89
C ASP A 173 -3.87 1.37 -3.47
N ASN A 174 -5.00 1.79 -4.06
CA ASN A 174 -6.24 1.06 -3.94
C ASN A 174 -6.12 -0.29 -4.65
N VAL A 175 -6.63 -1.33 -4.00
CA VAL A 175 -6.68 -2.68 -4.60
C VAL A 175 -7.75 -2.72 -5.68
N LEU A 176 -7.41 -3.27 -6.84
CA LEU A 176 -8.33 -3.43 -7.96
C LEU A 176 -7.99 -4.68 -8.77
N PRO A 177 -8.99 -5.34 -9.38
CA PRO A 177 -8.75 -6.42 -10.33
C PRO A 177 -8.27 -5.87 -11.67
N VAL A 178 -7.28 -6.53 -12.23
CA VAL A 178 -6.84 -6.33 -13.62
C VAL A 178 -7.04 -7.61 -14.38
N VAL A 179 -7.65 -7.53 -15.54
CA VAL A 179 -7.97 -8.70 -16.34
C VAL A 179 -7.32 -8.63 -17.72
N ASN A 180 -7.03 -9.78 -18.31
CA ASN A 180 -6.74 -9.87 -19.72
C ASN A 180 -8.01 -9.48 -20.49
N ALA A 181 -7.91 -8.41 -21.27
CA ALA A 181 -9.09 -7.83 -21.93
C ALA A 181 -9.76 -8.80 -22.94
N LYS A 182 -8.96 -9.67 -23.56
CA LYS A 182 -9.45 -10.65 -24.55
C LYS A 182 -10.13 -11.84 -23.88
N ASP A 183 -9.49 -12.39 -22.86
CA ASP A 183 -9.89 -13.69 -22.29
C ASP A 183 -10.84 -13.54 -21.08
N ALA A 184 -10.68 -12.46 -20.30
CA ALA A 184 -11.46 -12.20 -19.08
C ALA A 184 -12.11 -10.80 -19.03
N GLY A 185 -12.03 -10.01 -20.09
CA GLY A 185 -12.62 -8.65 -20.15
C GLY A 185 -14.15 -8.61 -20.25
N THR A 186 -14.85 -9.68 -19.92
CA THR A 186 -16.30 -9.87 -20.12
C THR A 186 -17.12 -9.27 -18.96
N PRO A 187 -18.40 -8.90 -19.20
CA PRO A 187 -19.30 -8.45 -18.14
C PRO A 187 -19.51 -9.48 -17.04
N GLU A 188 -19.47 -10.77 -17.34
CA GLU A 188 -19.64 -11.87 -16.39
C GLU A 188 -18.49 -11.94 -15.40
N VAL A 189 -17.25 -11.79 -15.87
CA VAL A 189 -16.07 -11.72 -14.98
C VAL A 189 -16.10 -10.47 -14.12
N ALA A 190 -16.45 -9.33 -14.69
CA ALA A 190 -16.61 -8.10 -13.92
C ALA A 190 -17.69 -8.24 -12.84
N ALA A 191 -18.84 -8.84 -13.16
CA ALA A 191 -19.91 -9.10 -12.20
C ALA A 191 -19.53 -10.10 -11.09
N ALA A 192 -18.56 -10.99 -11.34
CA ALA A 192 -18.05 -11.91 -10.33
C ALA A 192 -17.05 -11.22 -9.37
N LEU A 193 -16.20 -10.31 -9.86
CA LEU A 193 -15.14 -9.64 -9.09
C LEU A 193 -15.64 -8.38 -8.35
N ASP A 194 -16.57 -7.64 -8.93
CA ASP A 194 -17.12 -6.38 -8.40
C ASP A 194 -17.62 -6.47 -6.95
N PRO A 195 -18.39 -7.53 -6.54
CA PRO A 195 -18.85 -7.67 -5.16
C PRO A 195 -17.72 -7.77 -4.15
N LEU A 196 -16.64 -8.49 -4.49
CA LEU A 196 -15.46 -8.60 -3.64
C LEU A 196 -14.76 -7.23 -3.50
N THR A 197 -14.54 -6.56 -4.61
CA THR A 197 -13.91 -5.22 -4.65
C THR A 197 -14.68 -4.20 -3.79
N LYS A 198 -16.03 -4.25 -3.84
CA LYS A 198 -16.90 -3.38 -3.02
C LYS A 198 -16.92 -3.73 -1.54
N ALA A 199 -16.80 -5.02 -1.20
CA ALA A 199 -16.86 -5.50 0.18
C ALA A 199 -15.53 -5.35 0.92
N LEU A 200 -14.41 -5.42 0.21
CA LEU A 200 -13.07 -5.41 0.81
C LEU A 200 -12.69 -4.01 1.30
N THR A 201 -12.25 -3.92 2.54
CA THR A 201 -11.75 -2.69 3.17
C THR A 201 -10.29 -2.86 3.61
N THR A 202 -9.60 -1.76 3.89
CA THR A 202 -8.24 -1.81 4.47
C THR A 202 -8.24 -2.56 5.82
N ALA A 203 -9.27 -2.37 6.64
CA ALA A 203 -9.41 -3.09 7.90
C ALA A 203 -9.58 -4.60 7.70
N ASP A 204 -10.33 -5.03 6.67
CA ASP A 204 -10.42 -6.44 6.31
C ASP A 204 -9.05 -7.00 5.91
N LEU A 205 -8.25 -6.26 5.11
CA LEU A 205 -6.89 -6.67 4.74
C LEU A 205 -5.99 -6.84 5.96
N VAL A 206 -6.01 -5.90 6.91
CA VAL A 206 -5.27 -6.02 8.17
C VAL A 206 -5.66 -7.29 8.92
N GLU A 207 -6.96 -7.59 9.03
CA GLU A 207 -7.43 -8.78 9.74
C GLU A 207 -7.08 -10.08 9.00
N LEU A 208 -7.18 -10.09 7.67
CA LEU A 208 -6.78 -11.24 6.85
C LEU A 208 -5.27 -11.52 6.98
N ASN A 209 -4.45 -10.46 6.87
CA ASN A 209 -3.01 -10.54 7.06
C ASN A 209 -2.66 -11.02 8.48
N ARG A 210 -3.37 -10.54 9.51
CA ARG A 210 -3.19 -11.00 10.89
C ARG A 210 -3.37 -12.51 11.04
N LYS A 211 -4.40 -13.07 10.42
CA LYS A 211 -4.65 -14.52 10.43
C LYS A 211 -3.54 -15.31 9.75
N VAL A 212 -3.03 -14.80 8.64
CA VAL A 212 -1.95 -15.46 7.89
C VAL A 212 -0.60 -15.28 8.59
N ASP A 213 -0.22 -14.05 8.91
CA ASP A 213 1.13 -13.72 9.37
C ASP A 213 1.35 -14.02 10.85
N ALA A 214 0.37 -13.67 11.70
CA ALA A 214 0.48 -13.85 13.14
C ALA A 214 -0.05 -15.22 13.60
N GLU A 215 -1.18 -15.69 13.06
CA GLU A 215 -1.79 -16.96 13.46
C GLU A 215 -1.34 -18.16 12.61
N ARG A 216 -0.58 -17.91 11.54
CA ARG A 216 -0.06 -18.95 10.62
C ARG A 216 -1.18 -19.77 9.94
N ALA A 217 -2.35 -19.17 9.76
CA ALA A 217 -3.44 -19.79 9.01
C ALA A 217 -3.08 -19.86 7.51
N LYS A 218 -3.62 -20.85 6.83
CA LYS A 218 -3.41 -20.99 5.38
C LYS A 218 -4.15 -19.89 4.62
N PRO A 219 -3.47 -19.14 3.72
CA PRO A 219 -4.12 -18.05 2.98
C PRO A 219 -5.42 -18.45 2.26
N ALA A 220 -5.46 -19.62 1.64
CA ALA A 220 -6.65 -20.12 0.95
C ALA A 220 -7.84 -20.33 1.89
N ASP A 221 -7.59 -20.85 3.10
CA ASP A 221 -8.66 -21.08 4.09
C ASP A 221 -9.17 -19.73 4.63
N VAL A 222 -8.28 -18.78 4.87
CA VAL A 222 -8.62 -17.43 5.32
C VAL A 222 -9.44 -16.70 4.26
N ALA A 223 -9.01 -16.73 3.00
CA ALA A 223 -9.75 -16.14 1.88
C ALA A 223 -11.13 -16.77 1.71
N LYS A 224 -11.22 -18.10 1.75
CA LYS A 224 -12.50 -18.82 1.64
C LYS A 224 -13.46 -18.41 2.76
N ALA A 225 -13.00 -18.39 4.01
CA ALA A 225 -13.82 -18.00 5.16
C ALA A 225 -14.30 -16.55 5.06
N TYR A 226 -13.44 -15.63 4.56
CA TYR A 226 -13.81 -14.25 4.31
C TYR A 226 -14.91 -14.14 3.25
N LEU A 227 -14.73 -14.76 2.09
CA LEU A 227 -15.69 -14.76 0.99
C LEU A 227 -17.06 -15.36 1.44
N ASP A 228 -17.03 -16.44 2.21
CA ASP A 228 -18.25 -17.05 2.76
C ASP A 228 -18.97 -16.12 3.74
N SER A 229 -18.22 -15.46 4.64
CA SER A 229 -18.75 -14.49 5.60
C SER A 229 -19.42 -13.28 4.95
N LYS A 230 -18.96 -12.90 3.75
CA LYS A 230 -19.55 -11.81 2.95
C LYS A 230 -20.64 -12.29 1.98
N GLY A 231 -20.96 -13.60 1.97
CA GLY A 231 -21.95 -14.20 1.07
C GLY A 231 -21.54 -14.16 -0.41
N LEU A 232 -20.23 -14.12 -0.69
CA LEU A 232 -19.67 -13.99 -2.04
C LEU A 232 -19.40 -15.34 -2.72
N LEU A 233 -19.47 -16.45 -1.97
CA LEU A 233 -19.40 -17.79 -2.54
C LEU A 233 -20.78 -18.24 -3.00
N LYS A 234 -20.86 -18.78 -4.24
CA LYS A 234 -22.08 -19.46 -4.68
C LYS A 234 -22.35 -20.65 -3.75
N LYS A 235 -23.52 -20.72 -3.16
CA LYS A 235 -23.99 -21.96 -2.47
C LYS A 235 -24.04 -23.05 -3.54
N GLN A 236 -23.21 -24.07 -3.36
CA GLN A 236 -23.29 -25.29 -4.17
C GLN A 236 -24.58 -26.01 -3.86
#